data_55cab00422ff4793808a8f215ce1edbd
#
_entry.id   55cab00422ff4793808a8f215ce1edbd
#
_cell.length_a   1.000
_cell.length_b   1.000
_cell.length_c   1.000
_cell.angle_alpha   90.00
_cell.angle_beta   90.00
_cell.angle_gamma   90.00
#
_symmetry.space_group_name_H-M   'P 1'
#
loop_
_entity.id
_entity.type
_entity.pdbx_description
1 polymer ?
#
loop_
_entity_poly.entity_id
_entity_poly.type
_entity_poly.pdbx_seq_one_letter_code
_entity_poly.pdbx_strand_id
1 'polypeptide(L)'
;DTISAMGAGTLPAATAWLGAAAYAFQIYFDFSGYSDMAIGLGKMFGFHFLENFNYPYISASITEFWRRWHISLSSWFREYVYIPLGGNRKGTAKQIRNIAIVWMLTGIWHGASWNFVLWGVYYGMLLIVEKFVLKDILKKLPAIFRHIYTLFFVLIGWVIFAFDKISLGVQYIGSMFGGAGVGLVDNTTIYLLYNYGVLLVILILASTDLPKRVAAAVSRKIGADSWILTMVRMVFYVGIFFLGMAYLVDATYNPFLYFRF
;
A
#
# COMPACT_ATOMS: atom_id res chain seq x y z
N ASP A 1 13.45 -1.03 -7.36
CA ASP A 1 14.87 -0.82 -7.02
C ASP A 1 15.19 0.51 -6.35
N THR A 2 14.22 1.38 -6.16
CA THR A 2 14.42 2.70 -5.56
C THR A 2 14.94 2.63 -4.12
N ILE A 3 14.41 1.76 -3.28
CA ILE A 3 14.85 1.63 -1.89
C ILE A 3 16.19 0.89 -1.80
N SER A 4 16.38 -0.20 -2.53
CA SER A 4 17.60 -1.00 -2.45
C SER A 4 18.82 -0.33 -3.13
N ALA A 5 18.60 0.50 -4.15
CA ALA A 5 19.65 1.27 -4.83
C ALA A 5 20.13 2.47 -4.03
N MET A 6 19.38 2.95 -3.06
CA MET A 6 19.66 4.19 -2.31
C MET A 6 20.59 4.00 -1.09
N GLY A 7 21.32 2.90 -0.96
CA GLY A 7 22.33 2.74 0.10
C GLY A 7 21.74 2.76 1.52
N ALA A 8 21.23 1.63 1.98
CA ALA A 8 20.74 1.50 3.36
C ALA A 8 21.83 1.96 4.37
N GLY A 9 21.46 2.82 5.31
CA GLY A 9 22.36 3.30 6.36
C GLY A 9 23.17 4.56 6.03
N THR A 10 23.03 5.15 4.85
CA THR A 10 23.78 6.36 4.44
C THR A 10 22.89 7.54 4.02
N LEU A 11 21.57 7.40 4.14
CA LEU A 11 20.60 8.38 3.67
C LEU A 11 20.23 9.40 4.75
N PRO A 12 20.05 10.68 4.38
CA PRO A 12 19.34 11.64 5.21
C PRO A 12 17.93 11.16 5.55
N ALA A 13 17.45 11.50 6.75
CA ALA A 13 16.16 11.00 7.21
C ALA A 13 14.99 11.32 6.25
N ALA A 14 14.95 12.55 5.72
CA ALA A 14 13.91 12.96 4.78
C ALA A 14 13.96 12.17 3.46
N THR A 15 15.17 11.89 2.94
CA THR A 15 15.34 11.05 1.74
C THR A 15 14.89 9.62 2.01
N ALA A 16 15.18 9.06 3.18
CA ALA A 16 14.72 7.73 3.57
C ALA A 16 13.18 7.65 3.69
N TRP A 17 12.53 8.65 4.31
CA TRP A 17 11.07 8.73 4.33
C TRP A 17 10.45 8.89 2.93
N LEU A 18 11.08 9.72 2.09
CA LEU A 18 10.63 9.91 0.71
C LEU A 18 10.72 8.60 -0.08
N GLY A 19 11.82 7.85 0.05
CA GLY A 19 12.00 6.54 -0.57
C GLY A 19 10.94 5.53 -0.09
N ALA A 20 10.67 5.47 1.22
CA ALA A 20 9.62 4.60 1.76
C ALA A 20 8.23 4.97 1.22
N ALA A 21 7.92 6.27 1.10
CA ALA A 21 6.67 6.74 0.51
C ALA A 21 6.57 6.41 -0.99
N ALA A 22 7.66 6.61 -1.74
CA ALA A 22 7.71 6.26 -3.16
C ALA A 22 7.48 4.76 -3.38
N TYR A 23 8.10 3.90 -2.56
CA TYR A 23 7.86 2.46 -2.61
C TYR A 23 6.42 2.09 -2.25
N ALA A 24 5.82 2.76 -1.25
CA ALA A 24 4.43 2.55 -0.90
C ALA A 24 3.48 2.87 -2.06
N PHE A 25 3.73 3.95 -2.80
CA PHE A 25 2.96 4.25 -4.02
C PHE A 25 3.23 3.24 -5.12
N GLN A 26 4.49 2.85 -5.32
CA GLN A 26 4.87 1.87 -6.34
C GLN A 26 4.12 0.55 -6.12
N ILE A 27 4.21 -0.06 -4.94
CA ILE A 27 3.56 -1.35 -4.65
C ILE A 27 2.02 -1.24 -4.74
N TYR A 28 1.44 -0.10 -4.36
CA TYR A 28 0.00 0.10 -4.44
C TYR A 28 -0.48 0.21 -5.88
N PHE A 29 0.11 1.09 -6.69
CA PHE A 29 -0.35 1.31 -8.06
C PHE A 29 -0.02 0.16 -9.00
N ASP A 30 1.12 -0.50 -8.79
CA ASP A 30 1.50 -1.70 -9.53
C ASP A 30 0.47 -2.82 -9.29
N PHE A 31 0.17 -3.12 -8.05
CA PHE A 31 -0.73 -4.22 -7.73
C PHE A 31 -2.22 -3.87 -7.92
N SER A 32 -2.65 -2.66 -7.59
CA SER A 32 -4.04 -2.26 -7.84
C SER A 32 -4.33 -2.14 -9.33
N GLY A 33 -3.39 -1.61 -10.13
CA GLY A 33 -3.52 -1.55 -11.58
C GLY A 33 -3.63 -2.94 -12.21
N TYR A 34 -2.78 -3.88 -11.79
CA TYR A 34 -2.91 -5.28 -12.21
C TYR A 34 -4.29 -5.87 -11.84
N SER A 35 -4.75 -5.66 -10.61
CA SER A 35 -6.05 -6.14 -10.16
C SER A 35 -7.20 -5.56 -10.98
N ASP A 36 -7.16 -4.26 -11.27
CA ASP A 36 -8.19 -3.58 -12.06
C ASP A 36 -8.22 -4.08 -13.51
N MET A 37 -7.04 -4.34 -14.11
CA MET A 37 -6.95 -4.97 -15.43
C MET A 37 -7.55 -6.38 -15.42
N ALA A 38 -7.25 -7.19 -14.41
CA ALA A 38 -7.80 -8.54 -14.27
C ALA A 38 -9.33 -8.51 -14.09
N ILE A 39 -9.86 -7.58 -13.29
CA ILE A 39 -11.32 -7.37 -13.13
C ILE A 39 -11.95 -6.93 -14.46
N GLY A 40 -11.32 -6.02 -15.19
CA GLY A 40 -11.78 -5.54 -16.47
C GLY A 40 -11.85 -6.66 -17.52
N LEU A 41 -10.78 -7.43 -17.66
CA LEU A 41 -10.73 -8.61 -18.54
C LEU A 41 -11.77 -9.66 -18.14
N GLY A 42 -11.90 -9.95 -16.85
CA GLY A 42 -12.93 -10.87 -16.36
C GLY A 42 -14.33 -10.46 -16.77
N LYS A 43 -14.66 -9.17 -16.62
CA LYS A 43 -15.96 -8.63 -17.06
C LYS A 43 -16.22 -8.82 -18.56
N MET A 44 -15.20 -8.72 -19.41
CA MET A 44 -15.34 -8.99 -20.86
C MET A 44 -15.71 -10.45 -21.15
N PHE A 45 -15.32 -11.39 -20.29
CA PHE A 45 -15.67 -12.80 -20.38
C PHE A 45 -16.92 -13.18 -19.55
N GLY A 46 -17.62 -12.20 -18.98
CA GLY A 46 -18.82 -12.43 -18.14
C GLY A 46 -18.54 -12.83 -16.69
N PHE A 47 -17.28 -12.78 -16.23
CA PHE A 47 -16.92 -13.04 -14.84
C PHE A 47 -16.96 -11.77 -14.01
N HIS A 48 -17.44 -11.88 -12.76
CA HIS A 48 -17.47 -10.80 -11.79
C HIS A 48 -16.50 -11.11 -10.66
N PHE A 49 -15.29 -10.53 -10.73
CA PHE A 49 -14.32 -10.61 -9.65
C PHE A 49 -14.56 -9.52 -8.61
N LEU A 50 -14.19 -9.81 -7.36
CA LEU A 50 -14.27 -8.85 -6.27
C LEU A 50 -13.18 -7.78 -6.41
N GLU A 51 -13.50 -6.55 -5.96
CA GLU A 51 -12.49 -5.49 -5.82
C GLU A 51 -11.40 -5.95 -4.84
N ASN A 52 -10.14 -5.71 -5.20
CA ASN A 52 -9.00 -6.14 -4.39
C ASN A 52 -8.41 -5.00 -3.55
N PHE A 53 -8.69 -3.75 -3.92
CA PHE A 53 -8.25 -2.54 -3.25
C PHE A 53 -9.38 -1.53 -3.10
N ASN A 54 -9.41 -0.82 -1.96
CA ASN A 54 -10.37 0.26 -1.71
C ASN A 54 -9.70 1.43 -0.99
N TYR A 55 -8.83 2.17 -1.70
CA TYR A 55 -8.11 3.33 -1.17
C TYR A 55 -7.45 3.06 0.20
N PRO A 56 -6.52 2.12 0.29
CA PRO A 56 -5.99 1.65 1.58
C PRO A 56 -5.27 2.74 2.38
N TYR A 57 -4.64 3.71 1.70
CA TYR A 57 -3.86 4.76 2.38
C TYR A 57 -4.69 5.85 3.07
N ILE A 58 -6.03 5.87 2.89
CA ILE A 58 -6.91 6.73 3.68
C ILE A 58 -7.39 6.07 4.98
N SER A 59 -6.88 4.91 5.33
CA SER A 59 -7.29 4.17 6.53
C SER A 59 -6.87 4.89 7.81
N ALA A 60 -7.72 4.80 8.82
CA ALA A 60 -7.49 5.39 10.13
C ALA A 60 -7.08 4.35 11.20
N SER A 61 -6.77 3.12 10.78
CA SER A 61 -6.23 2.05 11.64
C SER A 61 -5.58 0.97 10.78
N ILE A 62 -4.67 0.17 11.38
CA ILE A 62 -4.05 -0.98 10.71
C ILE A 62 -5.11 -2.03 10.34
N THR A 63 -6.10 -2.24 11.20
CA THR A 63 -7.23 -3.13 10.90
C THR A 63 -8.02 -2.66 9.68
N GLU A 64 -8.26 -1.36 9.55
CA GLU A 64 -8.96 -0.80 8.39
C GLU A 64 -8.08 -0.90 7.13
N PHE A 65 -6.78 -0.63 7.23
CA PHE A 65 -5.84 -0.75 6.13
C PHE A 65 -5.93 -2.15 5.50
N TRP A 66 -5.84 -3.22 6.28
CA TRP A 66 -5.90 -4.59 5.78
C TRP A 66 -7.29 -5.04 5.30
N ARG A 67 -8.35 -4.33 5.65
CA ARG A 67 -9.68 -4.51 5.03
C ARG A 67 -9.80 -3.87 3.66
N ARG A 68 -8.88 -2.96 3.31
CA ARG A 68 -8.85 -2.19 2.07
C ARG A 68 -7.72 -2.61 1.14
N TRP A 69 -6.74 -3.34 1.64
CA TRP A 69 -5.57 -3.86 0.93
C TRP A 69 -5.74 -5.35 0.69
N HIS A 70 -5.53 -5.80 -0.56
CA HIS A 70 -5.55 -7.23 -0.97
C HIS A 70 -6.74 -8.00 -0.37
N ILE A 71 -7.94 -7.49 -0.65
CA ILE A 71 -9.20 -7.95 -0.05
C ILE A 71 -9.44 -9.44 -0.33
N SER A 72 -9.10 -9.91 -1.54
CA SER A 72 -9.26 -11.32 -1.92
C SER A 72 -8.44 -12.25 -1.02
N LEU A 73 -7.15 -11.95 -0.79
CA LEU A 73 -6.28 -12.73 0.09
C LEU A 73 -6.75 -12.69 1.54
N SER A 74 -7.08 -11.48 2.02
CA SER A 74 -7.59 -11.29 3.39
C SER A 74 -8.89 -12.05 3.64
N SER A 75 -9.79 -12.08 2.65
CA SER A 75 -11.04 -12.84 2.70
C SER A 75 -10.77 -14.35 2.72
N TRP A 76 -9.85 -14.82 1.87
CA TRP A 76 -9.46 -16.23 1.82
C TRP A 76 -8.90 -16.70 3.17
N PHE A 77 -7.91 -16.00 3.73
CA PHE A 77 -7.34 -16.36 5.04
C PHE A 77 -8.38 -16.30 6.17
N ARG A 78 -9.32 -15.33 6.09
CA ARG A 78 -10.41 -15.24 7.06
C ARG A 78 -11.32 -16.46 6.99
N GLU A 79 -11.74 -16.87 5.80
CA GLU A 79 -12.72 -17.93 5.62
C GLU A 79 -12.14 -19.32 5.83
N TYR A 80 -10.93 -19.56 5.28
CA TYR A 80 -10.33 -20.89 5.26
C TYR A 80 -9.35 -21.15 6.41
N VAL A 81 -8.88 -20.14 7.13
CA VAL A 81 -7.96 -20.31 8.25
C VAL A 81 -8.52 -19.75 9.54
N TYR A 82 -8.86 -18.45 9.58
CA TYR A 82 -9.26 -17.79 10.83
C TYR A 82 -10.56 -18.34 11.41
N ILE A 83 -11.61 -18.48 10.59
CA ILE A 83 -12.93 -18.99 11.04
C ILE A 83 -12.83 -20.47 11.45
N PRO A 84 -12.22 -21.41 10.68
CA PRO A 84 -12.04 -22.80 11.09
C PRO A 84 -11.26 -22.97 12.40
N LEU A 85 -10.27 -22.12 12.67
CA LEU A 85 -9.55 -22.11 13.96
C LEU A 85 -10.41 -21.64 15.15
N GLY A 86 -11.65 -21.23 14.89
CA GLY A 86 -12.63 -20.74 15.88
C GLY A 86 -12.82 -19.23 15.89
N GLY A 87 -12.10 -18.48 15.03
CA GLY A 87 -12.27 -17.04 14.89
C GLY A 87 -12.11 -16.29 16.22
N ASN A 88 -13.10 -15.44 16.54
CA ASN A 88 -13.17 -14.67 17.79
C ASN A 88 -14.14 -15.28 18.84
N ARG A 89 -14.68 -16.48 18.58
CA ARG A 89 -15.76 -17.05 19.40
C ARG A 89 -15.28 -17.86 20.61
N LYS A 90 -13.99 -18.23 20.66
CA LYS A 90 -13.42 -19.14 21.65
C LYS A 90 -12.53 -18.46 22.70
N GLY A 91 -12.77 -17.16 22.96
CA GLY A 91 -12.05 -16.36 23.97
C GLY A 91 -10.79 -15.68 23.42
N THR A 92 -10.27 -14.71 24.18
CA THR A 92 -9.18 -13.80 23.77
C THR A 92 -7.88 -14.51 23.44
N ALA A 93 -7.44 -15.48 24.26
CA ALA A 93 -6.19 -16.20 24.03
C ALA A 93 -6.21 -16.96 22.70
N LYS A 94 -7.33 -17.64 22.38
CA LYS A 94 -7.47 -18.34 21.09
C LYS A 94 -7.56 -17.37 19.93
N GLN A 95 -8.16 -16.20 20.12
CA GLN A 95 -8.21 -15.17 19.10
C GLN A 95 -6.82 -14.59 18.78
N ILE A 96 -6.00 -14.30 19.79
CA ILE A 96 -4.60 -13.88 19.63
C ILE A 96 -3.82 -14.94 18.85
N ARG A 97 -3.90 -16.20 19.25
CA ARG A 97 -3.29 -17.32 18.54
C ARG A 97 -3.72 -17.36 17.07
N ASN A 98 -5.02 -17.23 16.80
CA ASN A 98 -5.56 -17.32 15.44
C ASN A 98 -5.05 -16.15 14.56
N ILE A 99 -4.97 -14.92 15.10
CA ILE A 99 -4.37 -13.78 14.41
C ILE A 99 -2.89 -14.05 14.11
N ALA A 100 -2.12 -14.52 15.09
CA ALA A 100 -0.70 -14.83 14.91
C ALA A 100 -0.49 -15.91 13.83
N ILE A 101 -1.28 -16.99 13.83
CA ILE A 101 -1.21 -18.04 12.81
C ILE A 101 -1.50 -17.49 11.42
N VAL A 102 -2.60 -16.74 11.26
CA VAL A 102 -2.96 -16.15 9.96
C VAL A 102 -1.84 -15.26 9.42
N TRP A 103 -1.29 -14.37 10.25
CA TRP A 103 -0.26 -13.45 9.81
C TRP A 103 1.09 -14.12 9.56
N MET A 104 1.44 -15.14 10.32
CA MET A 104 2.61 -15.97 10.03
C MET A 104 2.46 -16.68 8.68
N LEU A 105 1.29 -17.29 8.42
CA LEU A 105 1.02 -17.94 7.14
C LEU A 105 0.98 -16.94 5.98
N THR A 106 0.45 -15.74 6.20
CA THR A 106 0.47 -14.66 5.20
C THR A 106 1.90 -14.27 4.84
N GLY A 107 2.78 -14.14 5.85
CA GLY A 107 4.20 -13.88 5.61
C GLY A 107 4.88 -15.01 4.81
N ILE A 108 4.69 -16.25 5.18
CA ILE A 108 5.25 -17.43 4.47
C ILE A 108 4.71 -17.52 3.04
N TRP A 109 3.43 -17.16 2.83
CA TRP A 109 2.81 -17.17 1.51
C TRP A 109 3.48 -16.17 0.54
N HIS A 110 3.99 -15.04 1.05
CA HIS A 110 4.71 -14.06 0.24
C HIS A 110 6.07 -14.54 -0.27
N GLY A 111 6.68 -15.56 0.35
CA GLY A 111 7.95 -16.11 -0.12
C GLY A 111 8.78 -16.75 0.98
N ALA A 112 9.82 -17.48 0.56
CA ALA A 112 10.70 -18.25 1.43
C ALA A 112 11.85 -17.43 2.04
N SER A 113 11.63 -16.13 2.28
CA SER A 113 12.62 -15.22 2.88
C SER A 113 12.20 -14.76 4.27
N TRP A 114 13.15 -14.57 5.16
CA TRP A 114 12.91 -14.21 6.55
C TRP A 114 12.29 -12.81 6.72
N ASN A 115 12.50 -11.89 5.79
CA ASN A 115 11.85 -10.57 5.81
C ASN A 115 10.32 -10.70 5.73
N PHE A 116 9.79 -11.62 4.93
CA PHE A 116 8.35 -11.85 4.83
C PHE A 116 7.76 -12.45 6.11
N VAL A 117 8.48 -13.37 6.75
CA VAL A 117 8.08 -13.91 8.05
C VAL A 117 8.07 -12.81 9.10
N LEU A 118 9.12 -11.98 9.15
CA LEU A 118 9.21 -10.83 10.06
C LEU A 118 8.09 -9.82 9.80
N TRP A 119 7.79 -9.54 8.54
CA TRP A 119 6.69 -8.67 8.12
C TRP A 119 5.33 -9.21 8.58
N GLY A 120 5.09 -10.52 8.43
CA GLY A 120 3.88 -11.16 8.95
C GLY A 120 3.76 -11.07 10.47
N VAL A 121 4.84 -11.35 11.19
CA VAL A 121 4.90 -11.19 12.66
C VAL A 121 4.65 -9.74 13.08
N TYR A 122 5.26 -8.78 12.39
CA TYR A 122 5.07 -7.34 12.62
C TYR A 122 3.59 -6.94 12.54
N TYR A 123 2.90 -7.29 11.46
CA TYR A 123 1.48 -6.96 11.33
C TYR A 123 0.58 -7.77 12.26
N GLY A 124 0.91 -9.02 12.53
CA GLY A 124 0.22 -9.82 13.53
C GLY A 124 0.26 -9.17 14.91
N MET A 125 1.43 -8.69 15.34
CA MET A 125 1.60 -7.95 16.59
C MET A 125 0.84 -6.63 16.59
N LEU A 126 0.95 -5.83 15.53
CA LEU A 126 0.23 -4.55 15.44
C LEU A 126 -1.29 -4.74 15.56
N LEU A 127 -1.85 -5.73 14.87
CA LEU A 127 -3.29 -6.00 14.93
C LEU A 127 -3.74 -6.49 16.31
N ILE A 128 -2.93 -7.29 16.99
CA ILE A 128 -3.20 -7.73 18.37
C ILE A 128 -3.19 -6.50 19.31
N VAL A 129 -2.14 -5.68 19.23
CA VAL A 129 -2.02 -4.47 20.06
C VAL A 129 -3.15 -3.49 19.75
N GLU A 130 -3.44 -3.24 18.47
CA GLU A 130 -4.54 -2.34 18.07
C GLU A 130 -5.88 -2.82 18.62
N LYS A 131 -6.16 -4.12 18.51
CA LYS A 131 -7.43 -4.69 18.92
C LYS A 131 -7.65 -4.75 20.43
N PHE A 132 -6.61 -5.11 21.18
CA PHE A 132 -6.76 -5.41 22.63
C PHE A 132 -6.24 -4.30 23.53
N VAL A 133 -5.39 -3.40 23.02
CA VAL A 133 -4.79 -2.32 23.81
C VAL A 133 -5.20 -0.94 23.28
N LEU A 134 -5.01 -0.67 21.98
CA LEU A 134 -5.16 0.67 21.43
C LEU A 134 -6.58 1.02 20.97
N LYS A 135 -7.49 0.05 20.90
CA LYS A 135 -8.84 0.22 20.35
C LYS A 135 -9.58 1.45 20.88
N ASP A 136 -9.59 1.63 22.18
CA ASP A 136 -10.35 2.72 22.82
C ASP A 136 -9.57 4.04 22.83
N ILE A 137 -8.24 3.98 22.78
CA ILE A 137 -7.37 5.15 22.59
C ILE A 137 -7.57 5.72 21.19
N LEU A 138 -7.47 4.87 20.15
CA LEU A 138 -7.63 5.29 18.75
C LEU A 138 -9.01 5.91 18.48
N LYS A 139 -10.08 5.41 19.10
CA LYS A 139 -11.42 5.98 18.96
C LYS A 139 -11.52 7.43 19.48
N LYS A 140 -10.72 7.77 20.50
CA LYS A 140 -10.73 9.10 21.14
C LYS A 140 -9.85 10.09 20.39
N LEU A 141 -8.91 9.63 19.53
CA LEU A 141 -8.02 10.49 18.78
C LEU A 141 -8.73 11.15 17.60
N PRO A 142 -8.41 12.42 17.29
CA PRO A 142 -8.80 13.07 16.04
C PRO A 142 -8.36 12.24 14.82
N ALA A 143 -9.12 12.35 13.73
CA ALA A 143 -8.88 11.56 12.51
C ALA A 143 -7.46 11.69 11.99
N ILE A 144 -6.89 12.92 12.00
CA ILE A 144 -5.54 13.19 11.50
C ILE A 144 -4.47 12.34 12.23
N PHE A 145 -4.54 12.24 13.56
CA PHE A 145 -3.58 11.43 14.32
C PHE A 145 -3.72 9.94 14.06
N ARG A 146 -4.94 9.47 13.80
CA ARG A 146 -5.19 8.08 13.42
C ARG A 146 -4.61 7.77 12.05
N HIS A 147 -4.73 8.68 11.08
CA HIS A 147 -4.12 8.53 9.76
C HIS A 147 -2.59 8.54 9.84
N ILE A 148 -2.00 9.49 10.61
CA ILE A 148 -0.55 9.51 10.82
C ILE A 148 -0.06 8.21 11.45
N TYR A 149 -0.74 7.72 12.50
CA TYR A 149 -0.46 6.42 13.12
C TYR A 149 -0.46 5.30 12.08
N THR A 150 -1.51 5.19 11.29
CA THR A 150 -1.66 4.12 10.30
C THR A 150 -0.57 4.20 9.24
N LEU A 151 -0.37 5.37 8.62
CA LEU A 151 0.64 5.56 7.57
C LEU A 151 2.06 5.33 8.09
N PHE A 152 2.37 5.78 9.30
CA PHE A 152 3.67 5.55 9.93
C PHE A 152 3.99 4.06 9.99
N PHE A 153 3.12 3.25 10.58
CA PHE A 153 3.37 1.80 10.70
C PHE A 153 3.28 1.08 9.35
N VAL A 154 2.45 1.54 8.43
CA VAL A 154 2.39 0.97 7.08
C VAL A 154 3.70 1.21 6.32
N LEU A 155 4.27 2.41 6.37
CA LEU A 155 5.55 2.71 5.72
C LEU A 155 6.70 1.89 6.29
N ILE A 156 6.79 1.75 7.63
CA ILE A 156 7.76 0.84 8.26
C ILE A 156 7.55 -0.61 7.80
N GLY A 157 6.30 -1.06 7.73
CA GLY A 157 5.97 -2.39 7.24
C GLY A 157 6.43 -2.62 5.80
N TRP A 158 6.28 -1.62 4.92
CA TRP A 158 6.76 -1.70 3.55
C TRP A 158 8.29 -1.73 3.45
N VAL A 159 8.99 -1.03 4.32
CA VAL A 159 10.47 -1.13 4.40
C VAL A 159 10.89 -2.54 4.79
N ILE A 160 10.27 -3.16 5.82
CA ILE A 160 10.54 -4.55 6.20
C ILE A 160 10.32 -5.50 5.02
N PHE A 161 9.25 -5.27 4.25
CA PHE A 161 8.90 -6.09 3.09
C PHE A 161 9.90 -5.94 1.93
N ALA A 162 10.42 -4.73 1.69
CA ALA A 162 11.24 -4.40 0.52
C ALA A 162 12.66 -4.98 0.56
N PHE A 163 13.22 -5.26 1.75
CA PHE A 163 14.60 -5.71 1.89
C PHE A 163 14.69 -7.20 2.20
N ASP A 164 15.25 -7.98 1.29
CA ASP A 164 15.50 -9.41 1.50
C ASP A 164 16.45 -9.67 2.69
N LYS A 165 17.44 -8.80 2.89
CA LYS A 165 18.34 -8.84 4.03
C LYS A 165 17.81 -7.98 5.17
N ILE A 166 17.40 -8.60 6.27
CA ILE A 166 16.87 -7.92 7.46
C ILE A 166 17.81 -6.82 7.97
N SER A 167 19.12 -7.06 7.92
CA SER A 167 20.13 -6.07 8.36
C SER A 167 20.07 -4.77 7.56
N LEU A 168 19.81 -4.84 6.24
CA LEU A 168 19.65 -3.65 5.40
C LEU A 168 18.35 -2.92 5.71
N GLY A 169 17.26 -3.64 5.92
CA GLY A 169 15.99 -3.06 6.35
C GLY A 169 16.11 -2.32 7.69
N VAL A 170 16.81 -2.91 8.67
CA VAL A 170 17.07 -2.26 9.96
C VAL A 170 17.93 -1.01 9.80
N GLN A 171 18.99 -1.05 8.97
CA GLN A 171 19.83 0.12 8.67
C GLN A 171 19.01 1.22 7.98
N TYR A 172 18.16 0.86 7.05
CA TYR A 172 17.28 1.82 6.38
C TYR A 172 16.29 2.48 7.35
N ILE A 173 15.65 1.70 8.22
CA ILE A 173 14.81 2.22 9.31
C ILE A 173 15.64 3.13 10.21
N GLY A 174 16.86 2.75 10.56
CA GLY A 174 17.80 3.62 11.31
C GLY A 174 18.00 4.98 10.61
N SER A 175 18.20 4.98 9.29
CA SER A 175 18.33 6.23 8.52
C SER A 175 17.07 7.08 8.55
N MET A 176 15.87 6.49 8.53
CA MET A 176 14.61 7.22 8.66
C MET A 176 14.52 8.03 9.96
N PHE A 177 15.26 7.65 11.00
CA PHE A 177 15.33 8.34 12.29
C PHE A 177 16.66 9.05 12.54
N GLY A 178 17.44 9.30 11.47
CA GLY A 178 18.71 10.05 11.55
C GLY A 178 19.92 9.23 12.00
N GLY A 179 19.79 7.91 12.10
CA GLY A 179 20.87 7.00 12.54
C GLY A 179 22.06 6.92 11.58
N ALA A 180 21.93 7.43 10.35
CA ALA A 180 23.03 7.52 9.40
C ALA A 180 24.07 8.61 9.72
N GLY A 181 23.76 9.54 10.61
CA GLY A 181 24.69 10.63 10.98
C GLY A 181 24.93 11.69 9.89
N VAL A 182 24.17 11.68 8.78
CA VAL A 182 24.34 12.58 7.62
C VAL A 182 23.35 13.74 7.59
N GLY A 183 22.69 14.01 8.71
CA GLY A 183 21.70 15.07 8.83
C GLY A 183 20.28 14.65 8.43
N LEU A 184 19.34 15.61 8.55
CA LEU A 184 17.94 15.33 8.25
C LEU A 184 17.59 15.52 6.77
N VAL A 185 18.21 16.52 6.13
CA VAL A 185 17.97 16.93 4.73
C VAL A 185 19.30 17.26 4.07
N ASP A 186 19.45 16.92 2.81
CA ASP A 186 20.58 17.28 1.96
C ASP A 186 20.13 17.79 0.56
N ASN A 187 21.09 18.15 -0.27
CA ASN A 187 20.81 18.59 -1.65
C ASN A 187 20.10 17.51 -2.48
N THR A 188 20.35 16.23 -2.21
CA THR A 188 19.67 15.11 -2.87
C THR A 188 18.19 15.08 -2.53
N THR A 189 17.85 15.30 -1.25
CA THR A 189 16.46 15.40 -0.80
C THR A 189 15.71 16.52 -1.55
N ILE A 190 16.34 17.70 -1.62
CA ILE A 190 15.75 18.88 -2.31
C ILE A 190 15.58 18.59 -3.79
N TYR A 191 16.61 18.03 -4.43
CA TYR A 191 16.58 17.64 -5.83
C TYR A 191 15.44 16.65 -6.14
N LEU A 192 15.27 15.61 -5.33
CA LEU A 192 14.22 14.62 -5.51
C LEU A 192 12.83 15.25 -5.32
N LEU A 193 12.64 16.09 -4.31
CA LEU A 193 11.37 16.79 -4.09
C LEU A 193 11.05 17.76 -5.24
N TYR A 194 12.03 18.45 -5.77
CA TYR A 194 11.84 19.35 -6.91
C TYR A 194 11.42 18.58 -8.17
N ASN A 195 12.09 17.48 -8.47
CA ASN A 195 11.82 16.70 -9.70
C ASN A 195 10.52 15.88 -9.62
N TYR A 196 10.21 15.33 -8.45
CA TYR A 196 9.09 14.40 -8.28
C TYR A 196 7.93 14.98 -7.47
N GLY A 197 8.01 16.21 -7.00
CA GLY A 197 6.99 16.82 -6.14
C GLY A 197 5.60 16.84 -6.75
N VAL A 198 5.50 17.21 -8.04
CA VAL A 198 4.22 17.19 -8.77
C VAL A 198 3.67 15.77 -8.88
N LEU A 199 4.53 14.80 -9.21
CA LEU A 199 4.14 13.40 -9.28
C LEU A 199 3.66 12.88 -7.92
N LEU A 200 4.36 13.21 -6.82
CA LEU A 200 3.95 12.83 -5.47
C LEU A 200 2.56 13.38 -5.11
N VAL A 201 2.27 14.64 -5.46
CA VAL A 201 0.93 15.22 -5.26
C VAL A 201 -0.12 14.44 -6.04
N ILE A 202 0.16 14.11 -7.30
CA ILE A 202 -0.75 13.32 -8.14
C ILE A 202 -0.98 11.94 -7.51
N LEU A 203 0.07 11.24 -7.05
CA LEU A 203 -0.03 9.92 -6.43
C LEU A 203 -0.81 9.96 -5.10
N ILE A 204 -0.60 11.01 -4.28
CA ILE A 204 -1.38 11.23 -3.05
C ILE A 204 -2.87 11.37 -3.40
N LEU A 205 -3.21 12.24 -4.34
CA LEU A 205 -4.60 12.46 -4.74
C LEU A 205 -5.22 11.19 -5.33
N ALA A 206 -4.50 10.48 -6.21
CA ALA A 206 -4.96 9.24 -6.83
C ALA A 206 -5.14 8.10 -5.82
N SER A 207 -4.42 8.12 -4.69
CA SER A 207 -4.57 7.15 -3.59
C SER A 207 -5.81 7.39 -2.72
N THR A 208 -6.59 8.44 -3.01
CA THR A 208 -7.84 8.80 -2.30
C THR A 208 -9.06 8.61 -3.20
N ASP A 209 -10.24 8.63 -2.62
CA ASP A 209 -11.51 8.61 -3.36
C ASP A 209 -11.90 10.00 -3.96
N LEU A 210 -11.07 11.02 -3.75
CA LEU A 210 -11.33 12.40 -4.21
C LEU A 210 -11.53 12.50 -5.73
N PRO A 211 -10.68 11.91 -6.59
CA PRO A 211 -10.89 11.95 -8.04
C PRO A 211 -12.24 11.35 -8.46
N LYS A 212 -12.62 10.23 -7.83
CA LYS A 212 -13.91 9.57 -8.08
C LYS A 212 -15.08 10.44 -7.64
N ARG A 213 -15.00 11.11 -6.50
CA ARG A 213 -16.02 12.04 -5.99
C ARG A 213 -16.17 13.26 -6.90
N VAL A 214 -15.05 13.83 -7.36
CA VAL A 214 -15.04 14.95 -8.32
C VAL A 214 -15.67 14.54 -9.63
N ALA A 215 -15.26 13.40 -10.22
CA ALA A 215 -15.83 12.89 -11.45
C ALA A 215 -17.36 12.65 -11.33
N ALA A 216 -17.82 12.10 -10.20
CA ALA A 216 -19.23 11.90 -9.93
C ALA A 216 -20.00 13.22 -9.77
N ALA A 217 -19.39 14.24 -9.15
CA ALA A 217 -20.00 15.57 -9.03
C ALA A 217 -20.14 16.28 -10.40
N VAL A 218 -19.10 16.20 -11.23
CA VAL A 218 -19.12 16.71 -12.61
C VAL A 218 -20.18 15.98 -13.45
N SER A 219 -20.23 14.65 -13.38
CA SER A 219 -21.26 13.84 -14.06
C SER A 219 -22.68 14.26 -13.69
N ARG A 220 -22.93 14.53 -12.42
CA ARG A 220 -24.26 15.00 -11.95
C ARG A 220 -24.65 16.37 -12.48
N LYS A 221 -23.65 17.28 -12.63
CA LYS A 221 -23.90 18.64 -13.15
C LYS A 221 -24.14 18.68 -14.67
N ILE A 222 -23.39 17.87 -15.42
CA ILE A 222 -23.43 17.89 -16.90
C ILE A 222 -24.50 16.94 -17.43
N GLY A 223 -24.96 15.97 -16.62
CA GLY A 223 -25.80 14.85 -17.01
C GLY A 223 -24.96 13.62 -17.30
N ALA A 224 -25.34 12.48 -16.71
CA ALA A 224 -24.58 11.24 -16.80
C ALA A 224 -24.48 10.72 -18.26
N ASP A 225 -25.51 10.99 -19.07
CA ASP A 225 -25.64 10.57 -20.48
C ASP A 225 -25.14 11.61 -21.48
N SER A 226 -24.47 12.65 -21.01
CA SER A 226 -23.92 13.71 -21.88
C SER A 226 -22.86 13.13 -22.82
N TRP A 227 -23.05 13.34 -24.12
CA TRP A 227 -22.09 12.92 -25.15
C TRP A 227 -20.72 13.61 -24.95
N ILE A 228 -20.70 14.85 -24.46
CA ILE A 228 -19.47 15.58 -24.14
C ILE A 228 -18.67 14.83 -23.06
N LEU A 229 -19.35 14.41 -21.97
CA LEU A 229 -18.71 13.68 -20.89
C LEU A 229 -18.17 12.32 -21.36
N THR A 230 -18.90 11.65 -22.25
CA THR A 230 -18.45 10.40 -22.88
C THR A 230 -17.21 10.62 -23.72
N MET A 231 -17.18 11.68 -24.56
CA MET A 231 -16.00 12.02 -25.34
C MET A 231 -14.78 12.35 -24.48
N VAL A 232 -14.97 13.16 -23.43
CA VAL A 232 -13.87 13.50 -22.49
C VAL A 232 -13.32 12.24 -21.83
N ARG A 233 -14.17 11.31 -21.39
CA ARG A 233 -13.73 10.03 -20.82
C ARG A 233 -12.97 9.18 -21.84
N MET A 234 -13.45 9.07 -23.05
CA MET A 234 -12.77 8.32 -24.13
C MET A 234 -11.39 8.90 -24.40
N VAL A 235 -11.26 10.22 -24.61
CA VAL A 235 -9.99 10.89 -24.84
C VAL A 235 -9.03 10.67 -23.66
N PHE A 236 -9.54 10.78 -22.44
CA PHE A 236 -8.74 10.55 -21.22
C PHE A 236 -8.21 9.11 -21.15
N TYR A 237 -9.06 8.09 -21.34
CA TYR A 237 -8.62 6.69 -21.29
C TYR A 237 -7.68 6.33 -22.45
N VAL A 238 -7.95 6.81 -23.66
CA VAL A 238 -7.05 6.62 -24.80
C VAL A 238 -5.70 7.31 -24.56
N GLY A 239 -5.71 8.54 -24.03
CA GLY A 239 -4.50 9.26 -23.68
C GLY A 239 -3.64 8.52 -22.63
N ILE A 240 -4.27 8.04 -21.55
CA ILE A 240 -3.56 7.25 -20.52
C ILE A 240 -3.04 5.93 -21.11
N PHE A 241 -3.80 5.27 -21.96
CA PHE A 241 -3.36 4.04 -22.61
C PHE A 241 -2.09 4.26 -23.45
N PHE A 242 -2.07 5.28 -24.32
CA PHE A 242 -0.88 5.58 -25.12
C PHE A 242 0.29 6.06 -24.27
N LEU A 243 0.03 6.82 -23.21
CA LEU A 243 1.09 7.23 -22.28
C LEU A 243 1.69 6.00 -21.58
N GLY A 244 0.86 5.08 -21.11
CA GLY A 244 1.30 3.82 -20.50
C GLY A 244 2.11 2.96 -21.48
N MET A 245 1.65 2.85 -22.74
CA MET A 245 2.40 2.16 -23.79
C MET A 245 3.76 2.80 -24.07
N ALA A 246 3.83 4.13 -24.12
CA ALA A 246 5.10 4.85 -24.34
C ALA A 246 6.10 4.56 -23.22
N TYR A 247 5.67 4.59 -21.95
CA TYR A 247 6.51 4.23 -20.81
C TYR A 247 6.94 2.75 -20.83
N LEU A 248 6.08 1.83 -21.23
CA LEU A 248 6.42 0.41 -21.34
C LEU A 248 7.47 0.14 -22.43
N VAL A 249 7.38 0.84 -23.56
CA VAL A 249 8.35 0.71 -24.66
C VAL A 249 9.70 1.30 -24.30
N ASP A 250 9.71 2.41 -23.55
CA ASP A 250 10.95 3.07 -23.09
C ASP A 250 11.61 2.33 -21.90
N ALA A 251 10.84 1.51 -21.16
CA ALA A 251 11.34 0.79 -20.00
C ALA A 251 12.31 -0.34 -20.44
N THR A 252 13.57 -0.24 -19.99
CA THR A 252 14.61 -1.26 -20.22
C THR A 252 14.57 -2.43 -19.22
N TYR A 253 13.70 -2.37 -18.23
CA TYR A 253 13.54 -3.40 -17.19
C TYR A 253 12.05 -3.70 -16.95
N ASN A 254 11.74 -4.88 -16.41
CA ASN A 254 10.37 -5.23 -16.05
C ASN A 254 9.95 -4.42 -14.80
N PRO A 255 9.02 -3.47 -14.91
CA PRO A 255 8.60 -2.63 -13.80
C PRO A 255 7.72 -3.37 -12.77
N PHE A 256 7.20 -4.56 -13.11
CA PHE A 256 6.28 -5.27 -12.22
C PHE A 256 6.98 -5.85 -11.01
N LEU A 257 6.69 -5.30 -9.84
CA LEU A 257 7.16 -5.83 -8.56
C LEU A 257 6.62 -7.24 -8.27
N TYR A 258 5.45 -7.57 -8.80
CA TYR A 258 4.75 -8.84 -8.54
C TYR A 258 5.53 -10.09 -8.98
N PHE A 259 6.45 -9.98 -9.93
CA PHE A 259 7.32 -11.12 -10.33
C PHE A 259 8.54 -11.32 -9.41
N ARG A 260 8.66 -10.57 -8.33
CA ARG A 260 9.73 -10.74 -7.33
C ARG A 260 9.29 -11.50 -6.08
N PHE A 261 8.03 -11.88 -6.01
CA PHE A 261 7.44 -12.58 -4.87
C PHE A 261 7.09 -14.01 -5.22
#